data_a4a4d760a6fe8a654e75f9604b81641e
#
_entry.id   a4a4d760a6fe8a654e75f9604b81641e
#
_cell.length_a   1.000
_cell.length_b   1.000
_cell.length_c   1.000
_cell.angle_alpha   90.00
_cell.angle_beta   90.00
_cell.angle_gamma   90.00
#
_symmetry.space_group_name_H-M   'P 1'
#
loop_
_entity.id
_entity.type
_entity.pdbx_description
1 polymer ?
#
loop_
_entity_poly.entity_id
_entity_poly.type
_entity_poly.pdbx_seq_one_letter_code
_entity_poly.pdbx_strand_id
1 'polypeptide(L)'
;MQEKMKRQLGFSLVEVLIALIVMSVGMLGIAGLYVQSLQAGRTSMFRHQAVALASDVADRIRANPTAGVSYADASGADNGCVAAGNDCDAASMALHDVFLWKQQAGNSLPGSAATGGGDVTIGFDDTVTPPLYTITVSWEEPGITALDAAPSYVVTIPVNPF
;
A
#
# COMPACT_ATOMS: atom_id res chain seq x y z
N MET A 1 -36.09 -59.79 34.67
CA MET A 1 -35.20 -58.71 34.35
C MET A 1 -36.02 -57.45 34.01
N GLN A 2 -36.08 -56.47 34.91
CA GLN A 2 -36.81 -55.22 34.65
C GLN A 2 -35.78 -54.19 34.11
N GLU A 3 -35.92 -53.83 32.88
CA GLU A 3 -35.17 -52.74 32.23
C GLU A 3 -35.62 -51.39 32.86
N LYS A 4 -34.70 -50.71 33.50
CA LYS A 4 -34.93 -49.40 34.12
C LYS A 4 -35.04 -48.40 32.98
N MET A 5 -36.27 -47.98 32.60
CA MET A 5 -36.48 -46.86 31.67
C MET A 5 -35.80 -45.62 32.18
N LYS A 6 -34.74 -45.15 31.49
CA LYS A 6 -34.10 -43.87 31.74
C LYS A 6 -35.05 -42.74 31.34
N ARG A 7 -35.42 -41.91 32.32
CA ARG A 7 -36.20 -40.69 32.08
C ARG A 7 -35.44 -39.79 31.12
N GLN A 8 -35.98 -39.56 29.95
CA GLN A 8 -35.50 -38.51 29.05
C GLN A 8 -35.94 -37.16 29.61
N LEU A 9 -34.94 -36.32 30.01
CA LEU A 9 -35.17 -34.95 30.40
C LEU A 9 -35.24 -34.11 29.12
N GLY A 10 -36.38 -33.51 28.83
CA GLY A 10 -36.57 -32.60 27.70
C GLY A 10 -36.05 -31.21 28.04
N PHE A 11 -35.52 -30.49 27.04
CA PHE A 11 -35.11 -29.11 27.19
C PHE A 11 -36.32 -28.18 27.32
N SER A 12 -36.18 -27.14 28.17
CA SER A 12 -37.18 -26.08 28.30
C SER A 12 -37.07 -25.12 27.12
N LEU A 13 -38.20 -24.61 26.61
CA LEU A 13 -38.25 -23.58 25.57
C LEU A 13 -37.44 -22.31 25.96
N VAL A 14 -37.45 -21.97 27.26
CA VAL A 14 -36.67 -20.81 27.78
C VAL A 14 -35.16 -21.05 27.70
N GLU A 15 -34.71 -22.29 27.96
CA GLU A 15 -33.30 -22.65 27.89
C GLU A 15 -32.75 -22.51 26.45
N VAL A 16 -33.55 -22.98 25.46
CA VAL A 16 -33.18 -22.82 24.04
C VAL A 16 -33.16 -21.35 23.63
N LEU A 17 -34.11 -20.55 24.11
CA LEU A 17 -34.15 -19.11 23.85
C LEU A 17 -32.89 -18.38 24.39
N ILE A 18 -32.52 -18.68 25.64
CA ILE A 18 -31.31 -18.09 26.27
C ILE A 18 -30.05 -18.55 25.51
N ALA A 19 -29.97 -19.83 25.15
CA ALA A 19 -28.83 -20.35 24.39
C ALA A 19 -28.68 -19.66 23.02
N LEU A 20 -29.76 -19.37 22.30
CA LEU A 20 -29.76 -18.67 21.04
C LEU A 20 -29.33 -17.20 21.20
N ILE A 21 -29.78 -16.52 22.26
CA ILE A 21 -29.34 -15.14 22.55
C ILE A 21 -27.84 -15.10 22.82
N VAL A 22 -27.34 -15.96 23.70
CA VAL A 22 -25.89 -16.01 24.02
C VAL A 22 -25.06 -16.33 22.78
N MET A 23 -25.51 -17.29 21.96
CA MET A 23 -24.84 -17.66 20.73
C MET A 23 -24.83 -16.51 19.71
N SER A 24 -25.93 -15.77 19.57
CA SER A 24 -26.02 -14.64 18.63
C SER A 24 -25.08 -13.50 19.04
N VAL A 25 -25.02 -13.16 20.32
CA VAL A 25 -24.10 -12.14 20.84
C VAL A 25 -22.63 -12.57 20.66
N GLY A 26 -22.33 -13.85 20.92
CA GLY A 26 -20.99 -14.40 20.69
C GLY A 26 -20.55 -14.33 19.23
N MET A 27 -21.45 -14.68 18.29
CA MET A 27 -21.16 -14.57 16.85
C MET A 27 -20.93 -13.13 16.39
N LEU A 28 -21.68 -12.15 16.90
CA LEU A 28 -21.47 -10.73 16.59
C LEU A 28 -20.09 -10.24 17.07
N GLY A 29 -19.65 -10.70 18.26
CA GLY A 29 -18.31 -10.40 18.75
C GLY A 29 -17.20 -10.92 17.84
N ILE A 30 -17.31 -12.17 17.40
CA ILE A 30 -16.34 -12.79 16.48
C ILE A 30 -16.36 -12.07 15.11
N ALA A 31 -17.53 -11.72 14.59
CA ALA A 31 -17.66 -10.99 13.33
C ALA A 31 -16.94 -9.63 13.39
N GLY A 32 -17.05 -8.90 14.52
CA GLY A 32 -16.34 -7.64 14.73
C GLY A 32 -14.81 -7.79 14.68
N LEU A 33 -14.28 -8.81 15.36
CA LEU A 33 -12.84 -9.12 15.35
C LEU A 33 -12.35 -9.50 13.93
N TYR A 34 -13.18 -10.23 13.18
CA TYR A 34 -12.84 -10.63 11.82
C TYR A 34 -12.71 -9.41 10.89
N VAL A 35 -13.63 -8.43 10.98
CA VAL A 35 -13.53 -7.17 10.23
C VAL A 35 -12.25 -6.40 10.57
N GLN A 36 -11.91 -6.28 11.85
CA GLN A 36 -10.66 -5.62 12.26
C GLN A 36 -9.41 -6.33 11.72
N SER A 37 -9.40 -7.66 11.73
CA SER A 37 -8.30 -8.46 11.19
C SER A 37 -8.14 -8.22 9.68
N LEU A 38 -9.24 -8.16 8.93
CA LEU A 38 -9.20 -7.87 7.49
C LEU A 38 -8.68 -6.45 7.19
N GLN A 39 -9.06 -5.46 7.99
CA GLN A 39 -8.56 -4.09 7.85
C GLN A 39 -7.06 -4.03 8.10
N ALA A 40 -6.57 -4.64 9.19
CA ALA A 40 -5.15 -4.70 9.49
C ALA A 40 -4.35 -5.42 8.38
N GLY A 41 -4.90 -6.48 7.81
CA GLY A 41 -4.29 -7.19 6.67
C GLY A 41 -4.16 -6.32 5.43
N ARG A 42 -5.17 -5.52 5.10
CA ARG A 42 -5.12 -4.58 3.97
C ARG A 42 -4.08 -3.48 4.16
N THR A 43 -4.04 -2.86 5.35
CA THR A 43 -3.02 -1.86 5.69
C THR A 43 -1.60 -2.41 5.53
N SER A 44 -1.34 -3.63 6.02
CA SER A 44 -0.06 -4.29 5.86
C SER A 44 0.29 -4.52 4.38
N MET A 45 -0.68 -4.92 3.56
CA MET A 45 -0.49 -5.12 2.12
C MET A 45 -0.09 -3.82 1.41
N PHE A 46 -0.75 -2.70 1.68
CA PHE A 46 -0.42 -1.42 1.05
C PHE A 46 0.98 -0.94 1.44
N ARG A 47 1.37 -1.11 2.70
CA ARG A 47 2.74 -0.79 3.16
C ARG A 47 3.78 -1.65 2.44
N HIS A 48 3.54 -2.93 2.24
CA HIS A 48 4.42 -3.80 1.46
C HIS A 48 4.54 -3.33 0.01
N GLN A 49 3.44 -2.96 -0.63
CA GLN A 49 3.45 -2.44 -2.00
C GLN A 49 4.22 -1.12 -2.10
N ALA A 50 4.05 -0.20 -1.14
CA ALA A 50 4.78 1.05 -1.10
C ALA A 50 6.30 0.85 -0.94
N VAL A 51 6.72 -0.06 -0.05
CA VAL A 51 8.14 -0.42 0.14
C VAL A 51 8.72 -1.05 -1.12
N ALA A 52 7.99 -1.98 -1.75
CA ALA A 52 8.44 -2.62 -2.99
C ALA A 52 8.60 -1.61 -4.12
N LEU A 53 7.63 -0.69 -4.28
CA LEU A 53 7.70 0.37 -5.27
C LEU A 53 8.87 1.33 -5.00
N ALA A 54 9.06 1.79 -3.77
CA ALA A 54 10.17 2.66 -3.41
C ALA A 54 11.53 1.99 -3.67
N SER A 55 11.62 0.68 -3.47
CA SER A 55 12.85 -0.10 -3.77
C SER A 55 13.11 -0.16 -5.26
N ASP A 56 12.09 -0.41 -6.10
CA ASP A 56 12.23 -0.39 -7.57
C ASP A 56 12.68 1.00 -8.07
N VAL A 57 12.06 2.07 -7.55
CA VAL A 57 12.47 3.45 -7.84
C VAL A 57 13.94 3.67 -7.50
N ALA A 58 14.37 3.29 -6.28
CA ALA A 58 15.74 3.45 -5.83
C ALA A 58 16.75 2.70 -6.71
N ASP A 59 16.42 1.48 -7.11
CA ASP A 59 17.32 0.65 -7.91
C ASP A 59 17.44 1.17 -9.35
N ARG A 60 16.36 1.66 -9.95
CA ARG A 60 16.43 2.27 -11.29
C ARG A 60 17.17 3.62 -11.29
N ILE A 61 16.98 4.44 -10.25
CA ILE A 61 17.77 5.67 -10.09
C ILE A 61 19.27 5.33 -10.00
N ARG A 62 19.65 4.32 -9.24
CA ARG A 62 21.05 3.86 -9.16
C ARG A 62 21.58 3.33 -10.49
N ALA A 63 20.74 2.70 -11.30
CA ALA A 63 21.10 2.18 -12.61
C ALA A 63 21.27 3.29 -13.67
N ASN A 64 20.73 4.50 -13.41
CA ASN A 64 20.79 5.63 -14.34
C ASN A 64 21.35 6.90 -13.65
N PRO A 65 22.62 6.89 -13.20
CA PRO A 65 23.19 7.96 -12.37
C PRO A 65 23.36 9.30 -13.13
N THR A 66 23.36 9.27 -14.45
CA THR A 66 23.52 10.47 -15.30
C THR A 66 22.25 11.25 -15.52
N ALA A 67 21.09 10.73 -15.09
CA ALA A 67 19.80 11.41 -15.27
C ALA A 67 19.66 12.68 -14.39
N GLY A 68 20.36 12.74 -13.25
CA GLY A 68 20.37 13.92 -12.38
C GLY A 68 18.96 14.36 -11.98
N VAL A 69 18.69 15.65 -12.08
CA VAL A 69 17.43 16.29 -11.71
C VAL A 69 16.21 15.76 -12.50
N SER A 70 16.41 15.08 -13.62
CA SER A 70 15.30 14.58 -14.47
C SER A 70 14.36 13.62 -13.74
N TYR A 71 14.81 12.91 -12.71
CA TYR A 71 13.94 12.09 -11.86
C TYR A 71 13.05 12.93 -10.91
N ALA A 72 13.40 14.19 -10.65
CA ALA A 72 12.61 15.07 -9.80
C ALA A 72 11.45 15.77 -10.54
N ASP A 73 11.16 15.39 -11.78
CA ASP A 73 9.99 15.87 -12.51
C ASP A 73 8.69 15.38 -11.84
N ALA A 74 7.78 16.32 -11.61
CA ALA A 74 6.57 16.03 -10.85
C ALA A 74 5.56 15.15 -11.60
N SER A 75 5.62 15.09 -12.93
CA SER A 75 4.63 14.38 -13.77
C SER A 75 5.20 13.18 -14.51
N GLY A 76 6.48 13.24 -14.88
CA GLY A 76 7.06 12.31 -15.83
C GLY A 76 6.48 12.48 -17.25
N ALA A 77 6.95 11.68 -18.19
CA ALA A 77 6.45 11.65 -19.56
C ALA A 77 6.52 10.24 -20.14
N ASP A 78 5.47 9.82 -20.85
CA ASP A 78 5.50 8.55 -21.59
C ASP A 78 6.34 8.73 -22.88
N ASN A 79 7.63 8.44 -22.77
CA ASN A 79 8.56 8.50 -23.89
C ASN A 79 8.67 7.17 -24.66
N GLY A 80 7.89 6.15 -24.28
CA GLY A 80 7.89 4.85 -24.92
C GLY A 80 9.23 4.10 -24.85
N CYS A 81 10.07 4.39 -23.86
CA CYS A 81 11.45 3.88 -23.75
C CYS A 81 11.54 2.36 -23.60
N VAL A 82 10.45 1.69 -23.23
CA VAL A 82 10.38 0.21 -23.12
C VAL A 82 9.91 -0.45 -24.43
N ALA A 83 9.50 0.35 -25.42
CA ALA A 83 9.10 -0.18 -26.71
C ALA A 83 10.33 -0.56 -27.56
N ALA A 84 10.25 -1.67 -28.28
CA ALA A 84 11.34 -2.11 -29.14
C ALA A 84 11.66 -1.05 -30.20
N GLY A 85 12.93 -0.65 -30.27
CA GLY A 85 13.44 0.30 -31.27
C GLY A 85 13.49 1.75 -30.80
N ASN A 86 13.13 2.06 -29.57
CA ASN A 86 13.31 3.39 -29.00
C ASN A 86 14.59 3.44 -28.15
N ASP A 87 15.57 4.22 -28.60
CA ASP A 87 16.75 4.56 -27.80
C ASP A 87 16.48 5.85 -27.02
N CYS A 88 16.26 5.72 -25.72
CA CYS A 88 16.11 6.86 -24.84
C CYS A 88 17.47 7.24 -24.20
N ASP A 89 17.76 8.52 -24.17
CA ASP A 89 18.84 9.03 -23.33
C ASP A 89 18.48 8.92 -21.83
N ALA A 90 19.45 9.19 -20.96
CA ALA A 90 19.28 9.05 -19.53
C ALA A 90 18.13 9.91 -18.97
N ALA A 91 17.96 11.13 -19.49
CA ALA A 91 16.92 12.04 -19.05
C ALA A 91 15.52 11.58 -19.52
N SER A 92 15.39 11.18 -20.78
CA SER A 92 14.13 10.65 -21.33
C SER A 92 13.72 9.36 -20.66
N MET A 93 14.68 8.48 -20.31
CA MET A 93 14.42 7.28 -19.54
C MET A 93 13.92 7.62 -18.14
N ALA A 94 14.52 8.60 -17.45
CA ALA A 94 14.08 9.02 -16.13
C ALA A 94 12.64 9.55 -16.14
N LEU A 95 12.27 10.39 -17.10
CA LEU A 95 10.91 10.89 -17.24
C LEU A 95 9.91 9.76 -17.50
N HIS A 96 10.29 8.77 -18.32
CA HIS A 96 9.45 7.60 -18.58
C HIS A 96 9.28 6.72 -17.34
N ASP A 97 10.35 6.49 -16.59
CA ASP A 97 10.29 5.76 -15.32
C ASP A 97 9.35 6.46 -14.32
N VAL A 98 9.47 7.78 -14.14
CA VAL A 98 8.57 8.56 -13.27
C VAL A 98 7.11 8.40 -13.68
N PHE A 99 6.82 8.47 -14.98
CA PHE A 99 5.47 8.23 -15.51
C PHE A 99 4.94 6.84 -15.13
N LEU A 100 5.74 5.79 -15.35
CA LEU A 100 5.35 4.41 -15.02
C LEU A 100 5.13 4.21 -13.52
N TRP A 101 5.99 4.76 -12.66
CA TRP A 101 5.84 4.65 -11.21
C TRP A 101 4.59 5.34 -10.69
N LYS A 102 4.26 6.53 -11.21
CA LYS A 102 3.01 7.22 -10.88
C LYS A 102 1.79 6.41 -11.31
N GLN A 103 1.82 5.83 -12.50
CA GLN A 103 0.76 4.95 -12.98
C GLN A 103 0.64 3.71 -12.08
N GLN A 104 1.76 3.11 -11.70
CA GLN A 104 1.77 1.94 -10.80
C GLN A 104 1.26 2.29 -9.41
N ALA A 105 1.69 3.41 -8.82
CA ALA A 105 1.19 3.87 -7.52
C ALA A 105 -0.31 4.13 -7.57
N GLY A 106 -0.79 4.84 -8.59
CA GLY A 106 -2.20 5.13 -8.79
C GLY A 106 -3.09 3.89 -8.94
N ASN A 107 -2.55 2.82 -9.55
CA ASN A 107 -3.29 1.57 -9.77
C ASN A 107 -3.22 0.59 -8.59
N SER A 108 -2.14 0.62 -7.80
CA SER A 108 -1.88 -0.39 -6.76
C SER A 108 -2.13 0.10 -5.33
N LEU A 109 -2.04 1.40 -5.09
CA LEU A 109 -2.23 2.00 -3.78
C LEU A 109 -3.52 2.83 -3.73
N PRO A 110 -4.27 2.78 -2.62
CA PRO A 110 -5.46 3.61 -2.48
C PRO A 110 -5.10 5.10 -2.39
N GLY A 111 -5.93 5.95 -2.97
CA GLY A 111 -5.79 7.39 -2.89
C GLY A 111 -7.08 8.09 -2.54
N SER A 112 -7.02 9.41 -2.41
CA SER A 112 -8.18 10.25 -2.14
C SER A 112 -9.12 10.30 -3.35
N ALA A 113 -10.35 10.72 -3.10
CA ALA A 113 -11.30 11.04 -4.17
C ALA A 113 -10.76 12.13 -5.12
N ALA A 114 -9.78 12.92 -4.68
CA ALA A 114 -9.15 13.97 -5.46
C ALA A 114 -7.95 13.45 -6.30
N THR A 115 -7.21 12.46 -5.80
CA THR A 115 -6.00 11.92 -6.46
C THR A 115 -6.23 10.61 -7.20
N GLY A 116 -7.33 9.91 -6.90
CA GLY A 116 -7.71 8.65 -7.56
C GLY A 116 -6.85 7.44 -7.19
N GLY A 117 -5.71 7.62 -6.51
CA GLY A 117 -4.77 6.55 -6.15
C GLY A 117 -3.60 7.08 -5.34
N GLY A 118 -2.65 6.21 -4.98
CA GLY A 118 -1.39 6.61 -4.37
C GLY A 118 -0.51 7.39 -5.34
N ASP A 119 0.51 8.06 -4.81
CA ASP A 119 1.46 8.85 -5.60
C ASP A 119 2.91 8.57 -5.23
N VAL A 120 3.81 8.83 -6.18
CA VAL A 120 5.26 8.80 -6.00
C VAL A 120 5.82 10.19 -6.30
N THR A 121 6.56 10.74 -5.37
CA THR A 121 7.29 11.98 -5.56
C THR A 121 8.78 11.75 -5.31
N ILE A 122 9.63 12.39 -6.11
CA ILE A 122 11.07 12.26 -6.02
C ILE A 122 11.65 13.67 -5.89
N GLY A 123 12.28 13.95 -4.74
CA GLY A 123 13.06 15.16 -4.52
C GLY A 123 14.54 14.91 -4.88
N PHE A 124 15.22 15.91 -5.40
CA PHE A 124 16.66 15.89 -5.66
C PHE A 124 17.32 17.06 -4.95
N ASP A 125 18.33 16.78 -4.13
CA ASP A 125 19.09 17.77 -3.38
C ASP A 125 20.57 17.67 -3.81
N ASP A 126 21.03 18.65 -4.57
CA ASP A 126 22.39 18.82 -5.03
C ASP A 126 23.24 19.75 -4.13
N THR A 127 22.63 20.28 -3.08
CA THR A 127 23.34 21.16 -2.12
C THR A 127 24.24 20.38 -1.15
N VAL A 128 24.03 19.06 -1.06
CA VAL A 128 24.82 18.14 -0.22
C VAL A 128 25.74 17.27 -1.08
N THR A 129 26.82 16.77 -0.48
CA THR A 129 27.80 15.92 -1.18
C THR A 129 27.94 14.58 -0.44
N PRO A 130 27.65 13.43 -1.06
CA PRO A 130 27.05 13.31 -2.41
C PRO A 130 25.61 13.83 -2.48
N PRO A 131 25.12 14.25 -3.66
CA PRO A 131 23.72 14.62 -3.85
C PRO A 131 22.76 13.51 -3.44
N LEU A 132 21.56 13.88 -2.99
CA LEU A 132 20.58 12.94 -2.46
C LEU A 132 19.29 12.95 -3.27
N TYR A 133 18.73 11.76 -3.51
CA TYR A 133 17.33 11.62 -3.90
C TYR A 133 16.50 11.25 -2.67
N THR A 134 15.35 11.90 -2.53
CA THR A 134 14.33 11.55 -1.54
C THR A 134 13.10 11.04 -2.26
N ILE A 135 12.86 9.75 -2.14
CA ILE A 135 11.71 9.05 -2.74
C ILE A 135 10.61 8.98 -1.70
N THR A 136 9.43 9.51 -2.02
CA THR A 136 8.26 9.46 -1.16
C THR A 136 7.12 8.76 -1.89
N VAL A 137 6.66 7.65 -1.34
CA VAL A 137 5.45 6.95 -1.78
C VAL A 137 4.35 7.24 -0.78
N SER A 138 3.25 7.83 -1.22
CA SER A 138 2.10 8.21 -0.38
C SER A 138 0.84 7.49 -0.82
N TRP A 139 -0.05 7.18 0.16
CA TRP A 139 -1.34 6.54 -0.08
C TRP A 139 -2.34 6.93 0.99
N GLU A 140 -3.60 6.55 0.84
CA GLU A 140 -4.62 6.73 1.88
C GLU A 140 -4.99 5.38 2.52
N GLU A 141 -5.17 5.37 3.83
CA GLU A 141 -5.68 4.20 4.54
C GLU A 141 -7.15 4.42 4.94
N PRO A 142 -8.03 3.42 4.76
CA PRO A 142 -9.41 3.52 5.20
C PRO A 142 -9.51 3.77 6.71
N GLY A 143 -10.24 4.81 7.11
CA GLY A 143 -10.44 5.16 8.53
C GLY A 143 -9.49 6.24 9.06
N ILE A 144 -8.52 6.70 8.27
CA ILE A 144 -7.73 7.89 8.57
C ILE A 144 -8.56 9.12 8.16
N THR A 145 -8.73 10.07 9.08
CA THR A 145 -9.45 11.31 8.80
C THR A 145 -8.55 12.29 8.06
N ALA A 146 -9.15 13.23 7.32
CA ALA A 146 -8.41 14.28 6.60
C ALA A 146 -7.53 15.19 7.49
N LEU A 147 -7.62 15.05 8.81
CA LEU A 147 -6.80 15.75 9.81
C LEU A 147 -5.47 15.02 10.11
N ASP A 148 -5.38 13.74 9.77
CA ASP A 148 -4.17 12.95 9.94
C ASP A 148 -3.33 13.02 8.66
N ALA A 149 -2.01 13.09 8.81
CA ALA A 149 -1.13 13.04 7.64
C ALA A 149 -1.33 11.72 6.88
N ALA A 150 -1.43 11.79 5.56
CA ALA A 150 -1.51 10.61 4.73
C ALA A 150 -0.31 9.68 5.00
N PRO A 151 -0.51 8.38 5.16
CA PRO A 151 0.59 7.46 5.34
C PRO A 151 1.54 7.54 4.15
N SER A 152 2.83 7.57 4.45
CA SER A 152 3.87 7.63 3.44
C SER A 152 5.06 6.77 3.83
N TYR A 153 5.78 6.29 2.83
CA TYR A 153 7.07 5.63 2.98
C TYR A 153 8.13 6.47 2.29
N VAL A 154 9.18 6.83 3.03
CA VAL A 154 10.24 7.72 2.54
C VAL A 154 11.58 6.99 2.56
N VAL A 155 12.30 7.03 1.45
CA VAL A 155 13.66 6.51 1.32
C VAL A 155 14.56 7.60 0.75
N THR A 156 15.71 7.79 1.37
CA THR A 156 16.74 8.70 0.86
C THR A 156 17.94 7.90 0.39
N ILE A 157 18.40 8.13 -0.83
CA ILE A 157 19.55 7.46 -1.42
C ILE A 157 20.58 8.47 -1.92
N PRO A 158 21.89 8.22 -1.68
CA PRO A 158 22.92 9.04 -2.27
C PRO A 158 23.08 8.74 -3.77
N VAL A 159 23.35 9.77 -4.53
CA VAL A 159 23.82 9.64 -5.92
C VAL A 159 25.33 9.44 -5.85
N ASN A 160 25.81 8.26 -6.20
CA ASN A 160 27.24 8.06 -6.40
C ASN A 160 27.55 8.40 -7.88
N PRO A 161 28.20 9.53 -8.16
CA PRO A 161 28.80 9.72 -9.46
C PRO A 161 29.97 8.71 -9.59
N PHE A 162 29.89 7.87 -10.59
CA PHE A 162 31.01 7.03 -11.00
C PHE A 162 32.08 7.88 -11.71
#